data_d287ed04bcc33380855a82c5ce422dd3
#
_entry.id   d287ed04bcc33380855a82c5ce422dd3
#
_cell.length_a   1.000
_cell.length_b   1.000
_cell.length_c   1.000
_cell.angle_alpha   90.00
_cell.angle_beta   90.00
_cell.angle_gamma   90.00
#
_symmetry.space_group_name_H-M   'P 1'
#
loop_
_entity.id
_entity.type
_entity.pdbx_description
1 polymer ?
#
loop_
_entity_poly.entity_id
_entity_poly.type
_entity_poly.pdbx_seq_one_letter_code
_entity_poly.pdbx_strand_id
1 'polypeptide(L)'
;TEGFTFTDARPDPALRAQLERRTTAELYALYQARTGKTLAGGEEKNRHRLLRALEKLSAGAVETPPCPRYDCLLLGMTFPRELLCRRIDERLQRRIDDGMIEEVANLRANGARDLFLEGLGLEYRYILWYLTGRIPTLDALQDELGRAIKRFAKRQMVWFKKDRDVL
;
A
#
# COMPACT_ATOMS: atom_id res chain seq x y z
N THR A 1 18.54 5.79 -6.29
CA THR A 1 17.96 4.92 -5.27
C THR A 1 18.88 4.88 -4.07
N GLU A 2 18.28 5.00 -2.89
CA GLU A 2 18.98 5.29 -1.62
C GLU A 2 19.89 4.16 -1.11
N GLY A 3 19.97 3.02 -1.79
CA GLY A 3 20.88 1.92 -1.44
C GLY A 3 20.63 1.29 -0.08
N PHE A 4 19.36 1.16 0.33
CA PHE A 4 19.01 0.48 1.58
C PHE A 4 19.45 -0.98 1.57
N THR A 5 20.10 -1.40 2.63
CA THR A 5 20.41 -2.80 2.88
C THR A 5 19.21 -3.45 3.57
N PHE A 6 18.65 -4.48 2.96
CA PHE A 6 17.59 -5.26 3.59
C PHE A 6 18.21 -6.14 4.70
N THR A 7 17.54 -6.16 5.84
CA THR A 7 17.92 -7.07 6.93
C THR A 7 17.36 -8.45 6.67
N ASP A 8 18.10 -9.51 6.96
CA ASP A 8 17.63 -10.90 6.89
C ASP A 8 16.64 -11.27 8.02
N ALA A 9 16.19 -10.27 8.78
CA ALA A 9 15.21 -10.46 9.84
C ALA A 9 13.91 -11.01 9.27
N ARG A 10 13.68 -12.31 9.48
CA ARG A 10 12.44 -12.97 9.08
C ARG A 10 11.29 -12.49 9.97
N PRO A 11 10.05 -12.47 9.45
CA PRO A 11 8.87 -12.22 10.28
C PRO A 11 8.77 -13.28 11.37
N ASP A 12 8.50 -12.84 12.61
CA ASP A 12 8.16 -13.72 13.74
C ASP A 12 6.64 -13.71 13.92
N PRO A 13 5.92 -14.78 13.57
CA PRO A 13 4.47 -14.83 13.67
C PRO A 13 3.95 -14.69 15.11
N ALA A 14 4.70 -15.21 16.09
CA ALA A 14 4.31 -15.17 17.49
C ALA A 14 4.42 -13.73 18.06
N LEU A 15 5.54 -13.07 17.80
CA LEU A 15 5.74 -11.68 18.14
C LEU A 15 4.73 -10.79 17.41
N ARG A 16 4.49 -11.05 16.12
CA ARG A 16 3.55 -10.28 15.34
C ARG A 16 2.13 -10.36 15.89
N ALA A 17 1.67 -11.55 16.26
CA ALA A 17 0.36 -11.76 16.88
C ALA A 17 0.21 -11.00 18.22
N GLN A 18 1.29 -10.91 19.00
CA GLN A 18 1.31 -10.11 20.24
C GLN A 18 1.24 -8.59 19.96
N LEU A 19 2.02 -8.13 18.98
CA LEU A 19 2.05 -6.71 18.61
C LEU A 19 0.74 -6.27 17.94
N GLU A 20 0.10 -7.12 17.17
CA GLU A 20 -1.18 -6.83 16.53
C GLU A 20 -2.35 -6.63 17.48
N ARG A 21 -2.24 -7.09 18.72
CA ARG A 21 -3.23 -6.81 19.79
C ARG A 21 -3.13 -5.39 20.35
N ARG A 22 -2.04 -4.68 20.11
CA ARG A 22 -1.78 -3.33 20.60
C ARG A 22 -2.37 -2.28 19.69
N THR A 23 -2.74 -1.16 20.25
CA THR A 23 -3.13 0.05 19.48
C THR A 23 -1.92 0.66 18.78
N THR A 24 -2.14 1.51 17.78
CA THR A 24 -1.05 2.22 17.09
C THR A 24 -0.27 3.12 18.03
N ALA A 25 -0.95 3.75 19.02
CA ALA A 25 -0.31 4.59 20.04
C ALA A 25 0.63 3.77 20.95
N GLU A 26 0.19 2.59 21.40
CA GLU A 26 1.03 1.69 22.20
C GLU A 26 2.22 1.14 21.42
N LEU A 27 2.05 0.82 20.13
CA LEU A 27 3.16 0.42 19.27
C LEU A 27 4.17 1.54 19.11
N TYR A 28 3.72 2.79 18.96
CA TYR A 28 4.61 3.93 18.85
C TYR A 28 5.35 4.18 20.16
N ALA A 29 4.67 4.15 21.30
CA ALA A 29 5.31 4.27 22.62
C ALA A 29 6.37 3.18 22.85
N LEU A 30 6.08 1.94 22.46
CA LEU A 30 7.03 0.83 22.53
C LEU A 30 8.24 1.04 21.61
N TYR A 31 8.02 1.57 20.40
CA TYR A 31 9.10 1.93 19.49
C TYR A 31 10.00 3.01 20.09
N GLN A 32 9.42 4.09 20.62
CA GLN A 32 10.18 5.16 21.27
C GLN A 32 10.99 4.66 22.48
N ALA A 33 10.37 3.85 23.32
CA ALA A 33 11.04 3.27 24.50
C ALA A 33 12.25 2.41 24.13
N ARG A 34 12.20 1.69 23.00
CA ARG A 34 13.29 0.83 22.53
C ARG A 34 14.38 1.54 21.73
N THR A 35 14.05 2.63 21.05
CA THR A 35 14.97 3.28 20.12
C THR A 35 15.44 4.66 20.56
N GLY A 36 14.72 5.31 21.46
CA GLY A 36 14.89 6.71 21.80
C GLY A 36 14.53 7.68 20.66
N LYS A 37 14.05 7.17 19.51
CA LYS A 37 13.77 7.97 18.32
C LYS A 37 12.30 8.39 18.26
N THR A 38 12.07 9.59 17.75
CA THR A 38 10.74 10.08 17.37
C THR A 38 10.55 9.96 15.86
N LEU A 39 9.37 9.48 15.45
CA LEU A 39 8.97 9.48 14.04
C LEU A 39 8.17 10.74 13.73
N ALA A 40 8.37 11.30 12.53
CA ALA A 40 7.70 12.51 12.06
C ALA A 40 6.98 12.25 10.73
N GLY A 41 6.18 13.23 10.28
CA GLY A 41 5.56 13.17 8.95
C GLY A 41 4.42 12.18 8.79
N GLY A 42 3.82 11.72 9.90
CA GLY A 42 2.72 10.76 9.90
C GLY A 42 3.17 9.29 9.98
N GLU A 43 4.46 9.03 10.07
CA GLU A 43 5.00 7.66 10.23
C GLU A 43 4.59 7.04 11.57
N GLU A 44 4.42 7.86 12.60
CA GLU A 44 3.91 7.46 13.93
C GLU A 44 2.50 6.87 13.87
N LYS A 45 1.73 7.18 12.82
CA LYS A 45 0.38 6.67 12.56
C LYS A 45 0.36 5.44 11.66
N ASN A 46 1.50 5.07 11.08
CA ASN A 46 1.58 3.95 10.16
C ASN A 46 1.81 2.64 10.92
N ARG A 47 0.70 1.98 11.26
CA ARG A 47 0.69 0.72 12.03
C ARG A 47 1.60 -0.36 11.40
N HIS A 48 1.58 -0.54 10.08
CA HIS A 48 2.39 -1.56 9.42
C HIS A 48 3.89 -1.28 9.55
N ARG A 49 4.29 -0.01 9.42
CA ARG A 49 5.69 0.40 9.62
C ARG A 49 6.15 0.20 11.06
N LEU A 50 5.32 0.55 12.04
CA LEU A 50 5.62 0.34 13.45
C LEU A 50 5.79 -1.14 13.79
N LEU A 51 4.88 -2.00 13.32
CA LEU A 51 4.97 -3.44 13.49
C LEU A 51 6.29 -3.97 12.92
N ARG A 52 6.61 -3.62 11.67
CA ARG A 52 7.84 -4.08 11.01
C ARG A 52 9.10 -3.54 11.68
N ALA A 53 9.10 -2.30 12.13
CA ALA A 53 10.22 -1.72 12.88
C ALA A 53 10.47 -2.47 14.19
N LEU A 54 9.42 -2.78 14.94
CA LEU A 54 9.52 -3.54 16.20
C LEU A 54 9.98 -4.99 15.98
N GLU A 55 9.53 -5.65 14.91
CA GLU A 55 10.03 -6.97 14.51
C GLU A 55 11.54 -6.95 14.21
N LYS A 56 11.98 -5.95 13.43
CA LYS A 56 13.40 -5.77 13.11
C LYS A 56 14.26 -5.55 14.36
N LEU A 57 13.79 -4.68 15.26
CA LEU A 57 14.47 -4.41 16.53
C LEU A 57 14.57 -5.67 17.41
N SER A 58 13.52 -6.48 17.47
CA SER A 58 13.51 -7.72 18.25
C SER A 58 14.44 -8.79 17.65
N ALA A 59 14.63 -8.78 16.35
CA ALA A 59 15.59 -9.66 15.66
C ALA A 59 17.04 -9.15 15.72
N GLY A 60 17.32 -8.07 16.47
CA GLY A 60 18.67 -7.49 16.56
C GLY A 60 19.16 -6.87 15.25
N ALA A 61 18.27 -6.54 14.34
CA ALA A 61 18.64 -5.95 13.06
C ALA A 61 19.22 -4.55 13.25
N VAL A 62 20.49 -4.38 12.85
CA VAL A 62 21.16 -3.08 12.83
C VAL A 62 20.76 -2.32 11.58
N GLU A 63 20.31 -1.08 11.74
CA GLU A 63 20.08 -0.18 10.61
C GLU A 63 21.43 0.23 10.02
N THR A 64 21.71 -0.25 8.82
CA THR A 64 22.88 0.21 8.06
C THR A 64 22.53 1.52 7.36
N PRO A 65 23.40 2.54 7.42
CA PRO A 65 23.19 3.76 6.65
C PRO A 65 22.98 3.45 5.17
N PRO A 66 22.09 4.15 4.48
CA PRO A 66 21.92 3.96 3.05
C PRO A 66 23.24 4.30 2.33
N CYS A 67 23.69 3.38 1.49
CA CYS A 67 24.87 3.56 0.66
C CYS A 67 24.44 3.39 -0.81
N PRO A 68 24.29 4.47 -1.57
CA PRO A 68 23.96 4.39 -2.98
C PRO A 68 24.99 3.58 -3.73
N ARG A 69 24.55 2.51 -4.42
CA ARG A 69 25.44 1.63 -5.21
C ARG A 69 25.52 2.04 -6.67
N TYR A 70 24.62 2.88 -7.11
CA TYR A 70 24.47 3.27 -8.49
C TYR A 70 24.25 4.78 -8.60
N ASP A 71 24.81 5.37 -9.65
CA ASP A 71 24.42 6.70 -10.12
C ASP A 71 23.16 6.52 -10.97
N CYS A 72 22.05 7.08 -10.51
CA CYS A 72 20.73 6.82 -11.08
C CYS A 72 20.11 8.09 -11.65
N LEU A 73 19.69 8.02 -12.90
CA LEU A 73 18.79 9.03 -13.49
C LEU A 73 17.35 8.61 -13.25
N LEU A 74 16.60 9.43 -12.52
CA LEU A 74 15.18 9.21 -12.24
C LEU A 74 14.32 10.07 -13.17
N LEU A 75 13.60 9.42 -14.08
CA LEU A 75 12.69 10.11 -15.01
C LEU A 75 11.24 9.90 -14.59
N GLY A 76 10.52 11.01 -14.35
CA GLY A 76 9.10 11.00 -14.03
C GLY A 76 8.24 11.31 -15.26
N MET A 77 7.27 10.41 -15.59
CA MET A 77 6.28 10.72 -16.62
C MET A 77 5.05 11.38 -16.02
N THR A 78 4.60 12.46 -16.63
CA THR A 78 3.37 13.16 -16.23
C THR A 78 2.46 13.36 -17.44
N PHE A 79 1.16 13.45 -17.17
CA PHE A 79 0.15 13.75 -18.16
C PHE A 79 -0.76 14.89 -17.67
N PRO A 80 -1.33 15.69 -18.59
CA PRO A 80 -2.44 16.57 -18.24
C PRO A 80 -3.52 15.79 -17.49
N ARG A 81 -4.07 16.38 -16.44
CA ARG A 81 -5.01 15.70 -15.54
C ARG A 81 -6.22 15.08 -16.26
N GLU A 82 -6.77 15.81 -17.22
CA GLU A 82 -7.93 15.36 -18.00
C GLU A 82 -7.59 14.10 -18.81
N LEU A 83 -6.44 14.09 -19.46
CA LEU A 83 -5.97 12.94 -20.22
C LEU A 83 -5.73 11.75 -19.29
N LEU A 84 -5.11 11.96 -18.12
CA LEU A 84 -4.88 10.90 -17.15
C LEU A 84 -6.21 10.31 -16.64
N CYS A 85 -7.18 11.16 -16.32
CA CYS A 85 -8.51 10.71 -15.88
C CYS A 85 -9.20 9.87 -16.95
N ARG A 86 -9.22 10.32 -18.19
CA ARG A 86 -9.78 9.56 -19.32
C ARG A 86 -9.11 8.19 -19.49
N ARG A 87 -7.78 8.14 -19.48
CA ARG A 87 -7.04 6.87 -19.57
C ARG A 87 -7.33 5.92 -18.41
N ILE A 88 -7.57 6.46 -17.21
CA ILE A 88 -7.98 5.64 -16.05
C ILE A 88 -9.36 5.02 -16.31
N ASP A 89 -10.32 5.81 -16.78
CA ASP A 89 -11.68 5.32 -17.05
C ASP A 89 -11.68 4.27 -18.17
N GLU A 90 -10.99 4.52 -19.27
CA GLU A 90 -10.85 3.57 -20.38
C GLU A 90 -10.15 2.27 -19.96
N ARG A 91 -9.13 2.36 -19.10
CA ARG A 91 -8.45 1.17 -18.57
C ARG A 91 -9.34 0.38 -17.63
N LEU A 92 -10.08 1.06 -16.75
CA LEU A 92 -10.99 0.42 -15.82
C LEU A 92 -12.09 -0.33 -16.60
N GLN A 93 -12.69 0.31 -17.59
CA GLN A 93 -13.71 -0.33 -18.44
C GLN A 93 -13.16 -1.59 -19.10
N ARG A 94 -12.03 -1.49 -19.79
CA ARG A 94 -11.39 -2.66 -20.43
C ARG A 94 -11.12 -3.79 -19.46
N ARG A 95 -10.59 -3.50 -18.26
CA ARG A 95 -10.32 -4.55 -17.27
C ARG A 95 -11.60 -5.24 -16.78
N ILE A 96 -12.70 -4.51 -16.68
CA ILE A 96 -14.00 -5.11 -16.36
C ILE A 96 -14.45 -6.01 -17.50
N ASP A 97 -14.36 -5.53 -18.74
CA ASP A 97 -14.74 -6.30 -19.94
C ASP A 97 -13.86 -7.54 -20.14
N ASP A 98 -12.58 -7.47 -19.73
CA ASP A 98 -11.60 -8.56 -19.76
C ASP A 98 -11.78 -9.59 -18.63
N GLY A 99 -12.82 -9.46 -17.79
CA GLY A 99 -13.17 -10.47 -16.78
C GLY A 99 -12.57 -10.23 -15.39
N MET A 100 -12.22 -9.00 -15.03
CA MET A 100 -11.66 -8.70 -13.70
C MET A 100 -12.62 -9.04 -12.55
N ILE A 101 -13.95 -8.94 -12.77
CA ILE A 101 -14.94 -9.29 -11.76
C ILE A 101 -14.97 -10.80 -11.53
N GLU A 102 -14.93 -11.56 -12.62
CA GLU A 102 -14.89 -13.02 -12.62
C GLU A 102 -13.60 -13.53 -11.98
N GLU A 103 -12.47 -12.87 -12.20
CA GLU A 103 -11.21 -13.20 -11.54
C GLU A 103 -11.35 -13.16 -10.01
N VAL A 104 -11.89 -12.07 -9.46
CA VAL A 104 -12.08 -11.93 -8.00
C VAL A 104 -13.11 -12.93 -7.48
N ALA A 105 -14.19 -13.16 -8.21
CA ALA A 105 -15.21 -14.15 -7.87
C ALA A 105 -14.61 -15.57 -7.80
N ASN A 106 -13.80 -15.94 -8.78
CA ASN A 106 -13.12 -17.23 -8.85
C ASN A 106 -12.10 -17.41 -7.72
N LEU A 107 -11.30 -16.39 -7.42
CA LEU A 107 -10.37 -16.44 -6.29
C LEU A 107 -11.11 -16.68 -4.97
N ARG A 108 -12.22 -15.99 -4.76
CA ARG A 108 -13.07 -16.15 -3.58
C ARG A 108 -13.67 -17.56 -3.51
N ALA A 109 -14.20 -18.05 -4.61
CA ALA A 109 -14.77 -19.41 -4.70
C ALA A 109 -13.70 -20.50 -4.43
N ASN A 110 -12.45 -20.24 -4.81
CA ASN A 110 -11.31 -21.14 -4.54
C ASN A 110 -10.69 -20.94 -3.13
N GLY A 111 -11.39 -20.27 -2.22
CA GLY A 111 -11.03 -20.20 -0.80
C GLY A 111 -10.15 -19.02 -0.41
N ALA A 112 -9.92 -18.04 -1.27
CA ALA A 112 -9.27 -16.81 -0.87
C ALA A 112 -10.15 -16.02 0.13
N ARG A 113 -9.60 -15.69 1.30
CA ARG A 113 -10.33 -14.98 2.34
C ARG A 113 -10.62 -13.54 1.93
N ASP A 114 -11.81 -13.03 2.26
CA ASP A 114 -12.24 -11.67 1.93
C ASP A 114 -11.23 -10.62 2.43
N LEU A 115 -10.72 -10.75 3.66
CA LEU A 115 -9.72 -9.85 4.22
C LEU A 115 -8.41 -9.83 3.40
N PHE A 116 -8.02 -10.96 2.83
CA PHE A 116 -6.85 -11.03 1.94
C PHE A 116 -7.12 -10.29 0.64
N LEU A 117 -8.28 -10.53 0.00
CA LEU A 117 -8.68 -9.85 -1.23
C LEU A 117 -8.77 -8.34 -1.05
N GLU A 118 -9.35 -7.86 0.06
CA GLU A 118 -9.38 -6.43 0.39
C GLU A 118 -7.99 -5.80 0.52
N GLY A 119 -7.00 -6.59 0.94
CA GLY A 119 -5.61 -6.16 1.11
C GLY A 119 -4.81 -6.06 -0.19
N LEU A 120 -5.23 -6.72 -1.28
CA LEU A 120 -4.49 -6.78 -2.55
C LEU A 120 -4.46 -5.46 -3.31
N GLY A 121 -5.48 -4.60 -3.14
CA GLY A 121 -5.51 -3.30 -3.81
C GLY A 121 -6.91 -2.73 -3.95
N LEU A 122 -7.00 -1.59 -4.66
CA LEU A 122 -8.28 -0.90 -4.82
C LEU A 122 -9.26 -1.74 -5.62
N GLU A 123 -8.83 -2.29 -6.74
CA GLU A 123 -9.68 -3.04 -7.66
C GLU A 123 -10.31 -4.25 -6.94
N TYR A 124 -9.50 -5.08 -6.31
CA TYR A 124 -9.97 -6.28 -5.60
C TYR A 124 -10.93 -5.93 -4.47
N ARG A 125 -10.63 -4.87 -3.71
CA ARG A 125 -11.50 -4.38 -2.62
C ARG A 125 -12.87 -3.95 -3.10
N TYR A 126 -12.93 -3.10 -4.11
CA TYR A 126 -14.20 -2.58 -4.62
C TYR A 126 -15.03 -3.65 -5.32
N ILE A 127 -14.38 -4.56 -6.05
CA ILE A 127 -15.05 -5.71 -6.66
C ILE A 127 -15.58 -6.65 -5.59
N LEU A 128 -14.83 -6.93 -4.53
CA LEU A 128 -15.33 -7.70 -3.42
C LEU A 128 -16.55 -7.05 -2.78
N TRP A 129 -16.55 -5.74 -2.60
CA TRP A 129 -17.72 -5.00 -2.09
C TRP A 129 -18.94 -5.10 -3.03
N TYR A 130 -18.73 -5.15 -4.32
CA TYR A 130 -19.78 -5.41 -5.30
C TYR A 130 -20.30 -6.85 -5.20
N LEU A 131 -19.42 -7.83 -5.17
CA LEU A 131 -19.78 -9.25 -5.05
C LEU A 131 -20.48 -9.59 -3.72
N THR A 132 -20.25 -8.82 -2.67
CA THR A 132 -20.89 -8.97 -1.36
C THR A 132 -22.14 -8.09 -1.18
N GLY A 133 -22.56 -7.35 -2.22
CA GLY A 133 -23.77 -6.50 -2.20
C GLY A 133 -23.60 -5.17 -1.47
N ARG A 134 -22.38 -4.82 -1.01
CA ARG A 134 -22.09 -3.50 -0.42
C ARG A 134 -22.15 -2.40 -1.47
N ILE A 135 -21.77 -2.68 -2.70
CA ILE A 135 -21.99 -1.83 -3.88
C ILE A 135 -23.08 -2.50 -4.72
N PRO A 136 -24.22 -1.83 -4.96
CA PRO A 136 -25.41 -2.52 -5.45
C PRO A 136 -25.41 -2.79 -6.95
N THR A 137 -24.70 -2.00 -7.75
CA THR A 137 -24.74 -2.08 -9.22
C THR A 137 -23.37 -1.97 -9.85
N LEU A 138 -23.22 -2.44 -11.09
CA LEU A 138 -21.99 -2.33 -11.87
C LEU A 138 -21.64 -0.86 -12.13
N ASP A 139 -22.60 -0.01 -12.43
CA ASP A 139 -22.39 1.42 -12.63
C ASP A 139 -21.85 2.09 -11.36
N ALA A 140 -22.40 1.75 -10.19
CA ALA A 140 -21.90 2.23 -8.92
C ALA A 140 -20.48 1.75 -8.63
N LEU A 141 -20.14 0.50 -8.99
CA LEU A 141 -18.78 -0.03 -8.89
C LEU A 141 -17.81 0.77 -9.77
N GLN A 142 -18.16 0.99 -11.03
CA GLN A 142 -17.32 1.75 -11.96
C GLN A 142 -17.08 3.18 -11.46
N ASP A 143 -18.12 3.85 -11.02
CA ASP A 143 -18.06 5.21 -10.49
C ASP A 143 -17.20 5.31 -9.22
N GLU A 144 -17.45 4.45 -8.24
CA GLU A 144 -16.73 4.50 -6.96
C GLU A 144 -15.28 4.11 -7.10
N LEU A 145 -15.00 3.02 -7.82
CA LEU A 145 -13.65 2.54 -8.09
C LEU A 145 -12.88 3.54 -8.97
N GLY A 146 -13.50 4.08 -10.02
CA GLY A 146 -12.89 5.12 -10.86
C GLY A 146 -12.48 6.35 -10.06
N ARG A 147 -13.35 6.85 -9.16
CA ARG A 147 -13.01 7.94 -8.23
C ARG A 147 -11.86 7.57 -7.29
N ALA A 148 -11.84 6.34 -6.79
CA ALA A 148 -10.78 5.87 -5.90
C ALA A 148 -9.42 5.80 -6.61
N ILE A 149 -9.37 5.29 -7.85
CA ILE A 149 -8.15 5.23 -8.66
C ILE A 149 -7.64 6.64 -8.99
N LYS A 150 -8.53 7.58 -9.37
CA LYS A 150 -8.17 8.98 -9.64
C LYS A 150 -7.59 9.68 -8.40
N ARG A 151 -8.16 9.42 -7.22
CA ARG A 151 -7.61 9.90 -5.94
C ARG A 151 -6.24 9.28 -5.64
N PHE A 152 -6.07 8.01 -5.94
CA PHE A 152 -4.78 7.33 -5.77
C PHE A 152 -3.71 7.91 -6.69
N ALA A 153 -4.02 8.12 -7.98
CA ALA A 153 -3.12 8.77 -8.93
C ALA A 153 -2.70 10.18 -8.47
N LYS A 154 -3.63 10.97 -7.91
CA LYS A 154 -3.30 12.27 -7.32
C LYS A 154 -2.30 12.14 -6.16
N ARG A 155 -2.46 11.14 -5.29
CA ARG A 155 -1.51 10.89 -4.17
C ARG A 155 -0.13 10.49 -4.68
N GLN A 156 -0.06 9.67 -5.73
CA GLN A 156 1.22 9.32 -6.37
C GLN A 156 1.96 10.57 -6.86
N MET A 157 1.28 11.49 -7.53
CA MET A 157 1.88 12.77 -7.97
C MET A 157 2.39 13.63 -6.81
N VAL A 158 1.67 13.64 -5.69
CA VAL A 158 2.12 14.35 -4.48
C VAL A 158 3.38 13.69 -3.90
N TRP A 159 3.49 12.37 -3.99
CA TRP A 159 4.66 11.63 -3.53
C TRP A 159 5.87 11.90 -4.42
N PHE A 160 5.74 11.78 -5.74
CA PHE A 160 6.84 12.07 -6.68
C PHE A 160 7.34 13.51 -6.61
N LYS A 161 6.44 14.49 -6.40
CA LYS A 161 6.84 15.92 -6.23
C LYS A 161 7.68 16.18 -4.98
N LYS A 162 7.71 15.29 -4.01
CA LYS A 162 8.58 15.42 -2.82
C LYS A 162 10.00 14.96 -3.10
N ASP A 163 10.19 14.12 -4.07
CA ASP A 163 11.50 13.64 -4.49
C ASP A 163 12.12 14.66 -5.47
N ARG A 164 13.20 15.30 -5.03
CA ARG A 164 13.89 16.34 -5.82
C ARG A 164 14.76 15.76 -6.93
N ASP A 165 15.03 14.46 -6.88
CA ASP A 165 15.89 13.77 -7.83
C ASP A 165 15.10 13.26 -9.05
N VAL A 166 13.78 13.40 -9.05
CA VAL A 166 12.91 13.04 -10.18
C VAL A 166 12.78 14.24 -11.13
N LEU A 167 13.25 14.05 -12.37
CA LEU A 167 13.15 15.01 -13.47
C LEU A 167 11.85 14.83 -14.27
#